data_38762a3fb30dcf46022d5e1c62a84e26
#
_entry.id   38762a3fb30dcf46022d5e1c62a84e26
#
_cell.length_a   1.000
_cell.length_b   1.000
_cell.length_c   1.000
_cell.angle_alpha   90.00
_cell.angle_beta   90.00
_cell.angle_gamma   90.00
#
_symmetry.space_group_name_H-M   'P 1'
#
loop_
_entity.id
_entity.type
_entity.pdbx_description
1 polymer ?
#
loop_
_entity_poly.entity_id
_entity_poly.type
_entity_poly.pdbx_seq_one_letter_code
_entity_poly.pdbx_strand_id
1 'polypeptide(L)'
;MSENLETKIKSICAEVGNDSSRMMDIVCRVQDELGHVSDQAIDLIAQAVKTPRVEVEGTVTFYSFLSKEPKGKFVIRLCDDIIDRFHGVEKIADAFKKELGIDFGETTSDDLFSLEYTPCIGMSDQAPAALVNNEVLTYLSTDSVPSIINTLKKTGDPKKLVNRVGDGNNEHKLVQSVVHNNVRRKDQIIFSDYKDNVGLEQALAMSPVEVINEVKTARLRGRGGAGFPAGMKWEFTRNAAGDKKYVLCNADEGEPGTFKDRVLLTELPDRIFEGMTIAGYAIGAEEGILYLRGEYAYLRDFLNSKLEERRKNNLLGKNVMGKKFNFDIRIQMGAGAYICGEETSLISSCEGLRGDPKNRPPFPPQKGYMGYPSTVNNVETFCAVVPVMAKGAGWFAELGSKGSAGTKLLSISGDCQRPGVYEFPFGITVRELLKEVGAEDAKALQIGGPSGQLISSADFEKTICYDDLATGGAIVIFGPDRNILEIVDYYMEFFIDESCGYCTPCRVGNVLLKQYLNRVMEGKAEASDLEEMETLGNTVKTTSRCGLGQTSPNPILTSLKNFRSEYEKLLKENKKRFRLDFDIHEALKESEAIAGRKSTIFTE
;
A
#
# COMPACT_ATOMS: atom_id res chain seq x y z
N MET A 1 36.43 -8.95 11.44
CA MET A 1 35.16 -8.53 10.88
C MET A 1 34.12 -9.66 10.91
N SER A 2 34.41 -10.89 10.51
CA SER A 2 33.45 -12.01 10.46
C SER A 2 32.85 -12.42 11.81
N GLU A 3 33.65 -12.46 12.88
CA GLU A 3 33.20 -12.84 14.23
C GLU A 3 32.20 -11.85 14.84
N ASN A 4 32.31 -10.57 14.51
CA ASN A 4 31.37 -9.53 14.93
C ASN A 4 30.04 -9.64 14.16
N LEU A 5 30.07 -9.92 12.85
CA LEU A 5 28.87 -10.10 12.02
C LEU A 5 28.05 -11.31 12.50
N GLU A 6 28.68 -12.47 12.70
CA GLU A 6 28.02 -13.69 13.16
C GLU A 6 27.35 -13.49 14.52
N THR A 7 28.04 -12.87 15.46
CA THR A 7 27.49 -12.57 16.79
C THR A 7 26.28 -11.65 16.71
N LYS A 8 26.34 -10.62 15.86
CA LYS A 8 25.26 -9.67 15.67
C LYS A 8 24.03 -10.31 15.03
N ILE A 9 24.21 -11.07 13.96
CA ILE A 9 23.10 -11.79 13.30
C ILE A 9 22.43 -12.78 14.26
N LYS A 10 23.24 -13.57 15.00
CA LYS A 10 22.70 -14.50 16.01
C LYS A 10 21.91 -13.78 17.10
N SER A 11 22.36 -12.62 17.56
CA SER A 11 21.62 -11.79 18.54
C SER A 11 20.28 -11.35 17.99
N ILE A 12 20.26 -10.78 16.77
CA ILE A 12 19.03 -10.33 16.12
C ILE A 12 18.02 -11.49 15.95
N CYS A 13 18.47 -12.65 15.48
CA CYS A 13 17.62 -13.83 15.35
C CYS A 13 17.08 -14.33 16.71
N ALA A 14 17.94 -14.34 17.75
CA ALA A 14 17.56 -14.80 19.08
C ALA A 14 16.49 -13.92 19.75
N GLU A 15 16.48 -12.61 19.51
CA GLU A 15 15.49 -11.69 20.04
C GLU A 15 14.04 -12.01 19.59
N VAL A 16 13.90 -12.64 18.43
CA VAL A 16 12.60 -13.14 17.92
C VAL A 16 12.47 -14.65 18.06
N GLY A 17 13.27 -15.28 18.94
CA GLY A 17 13.22 -16.71 19.24
C GLY A 17 13.72 -17.63 18.14
N ASN A 18 14.54 -17.14 17.21
CA ASN A 18 14.99 -17.85 16.00
C ASN A 18 13.82 -18.41 15.17
N ASP A 19 12.71 -17.69 15.16
CA ASP A 19 11.49 -18.08 14.47
C ASP A 19 11.52 -17.63 13.02
N SER A 20 11.48 -18.56 12.07
CA SER A 20 11.49 -18.26 10.63
C SER A 20 10.26 -17.45 10.18
N SER A 21 9.13 -17.54 10.88
CA SER A 21 7.95 -16.73 10.60
C SER A 21 8.16 -15.23 10.89
N ARG A 22 9.22 -14.89 11.64
CA ARG A 22 9.63 -13.53 11.95
C ARG A 22 10.73 -13.02 11.00
N MET A 23 10.88 -13.65 9.82
CA MET A 23 11.92 -13.30 8.85
C MET A 23 11.92 -11.81 8.49
N MET A 24 10.75 -11.21 8.28
CA MET A 24 10.67 -9.78 7.98
C MET A 24 11.27 -8.91 9.09
N ASP A 25 11.00 -9.23 10.35
CA ASP A 25 11.58 -8.49 11.48
C ASP A 25 13.11 -8.64 11.51
N ILE A 26 13.61 -9.86 11.22
CA ILE A 26 15.04 -10.15 11.18
C ILE A 26 15.72 -9.36 10.06
N VAL A 27 15.25 -9.49 8.82
CA VAL A 27 15.94 -8.87 7.66
C VAL A 27 15.83 -7.35 7.68
N CYS A 28 14.69 -6.78 8.10
CA CYS A 28 14.55 -5.33 8.27
C CYS A 28 15.54 -4.82 9.33
N ARG A 29 15.69 -5.51 10.45
CA ARG A 29 16.61 -5.11 11.49
C ARG A 29 18.07 -5.27 11.06
N VAL A 30 18.40 -6.31 10.32
CA VAL A 30 19.75 -6.48 9.74
C VAL A 30 20.04 -5.35 8.75
N GLN A 31 19.09 -5.01 7.89
CA GLN A 31 19.17 -3.85 6.98
C GLN A 31 19.40 -2.54 7.75
N ASP A 32 18.60 -2.27 8.77
CA ASP A 32 18.71 -1.05 9.59
C ASP A 32 20.07 -0.92 10.29
N GLU A 33 20.61 -2.05 10.79
CA GLU A 33 21.85 -2.04 11.58
C GLU A 33 23.14 -2.18 10.75
N LEU A 34 23.06 -2.79 9.56
CA LEU A 34 24.24 -3.08 8.72
C LEU A 34 24.21 -2.34 7.37
N GLY A 35 23.10 -1.65 7.04
CA GLY A 35 22.89 -0.95 5.78
C GLY A 35 22.50 -1.87 4.61
N HIS A 36 22.69 -3.18 4.72
CA HIS A 36 22.32 -4.18 3.72
C HIS A 36 22.29 -5.59 4.33
N VAL A 37 21.66 -6.54 3.64
CA VAL A 37 21.61 -7.96 4.01
C VAL A 37 22.52 -8.75 3.07
N SER A 38 23.82 -8.78 3.37
CA SER A 38 24.84 -9.44 2.55
C SER A 38 24.60 -10.94 2.40
N ASP A 39 25.21 -11.56 1.38
CA ASP A 39 25.16 -13.02 1.19
C ASP A 39 25.60 -13.79 2.45
N GLN A 40 26.63 -13.31 3.15
CA GLN A 40 27.07 -13.90 4.42
C GLN A 40 26.01 -13.74 5.53
N ALA A 41 25.31 -12.60 5.58
CA ALA A 41 24.20 -12.40 6.52
C ALA A 41 23.03 -13.35 6.20
N ILE A 42 22.69 -13.54 4.93
CA ILE A 42 21.66 -14.49 4.46
C ILE A 42 21.99 -15.91 4.93
N ASP A 43 23.23 -16.37 4.77
CA ASP A 43 23.67 -17.70 5.22
C ASP A 43 23.54 -17.86 6.74
N LEU A 44 23.97 -16.86 7.51
CA LEU A 44 23.88 -16.87 8.97
C LEU A 44 22.44 -16.85 9.48
N ILE A 45 21.56 -16.05 8.86
CA ILE A 45 20.13 -16.03 9.17
C ILE A 45 19.52 -17.40 8.89
N ALA A 46 19.76 -17.97 7.68
CA ALA A 46 19.24 -19.28 7.29
C ALA A 46 19.61 -20.37 8.29
N GLN A 47 20.86 -20.38 8.77
CA GLN A 47 21.31 -21.30 9.80
C GLN A 47 20.63 -21.06 11.15
N ALA A 48 20.51 -19.81 11.60
CA ALA A 48 19.94 -19.45 12.89
C ALA A 48 18.45 -19.82 12.99
N VAL A 49 17.66 -19.54 11.95
CA VAL A 49 16.21 -19.83 11.92
C VAL A 49 15.86 -21.19 11.29
N LYS A 50 16.89 -21.98 10.89
CA LYS A 50 16.75 -23.32 10.31
C LYS A 50 15.84 -23.37 9.08
N THR A 51 16.02 -22.44 8.17
CA THR A 51 15.30 -22.37 6.90
C THR A 51 16.26 -22.46 5.72
N PRO A 52 15.84 -22.92 4.52
CA PRO A 52 16.71 -22.89 3.34
C PRO A 52 17.19 -21.47 3.02
N ARG A 53 18.46 -21.33 2.58
CA ARG A 53 19.05 -20.04 2.17
C ARG A 53 18.17 -19.30 1.14
N VAL A 54 17.63 -20.03 0.17
CA VAL A 54 16.80 -19.48 -0.90
C VAL A 54 15.54 -18.77 -0.39
N GLU A 55 14.97 -19.19 0.73
CA GLU A 55 13.81 -18.54 1.35
C GLU A 55 14.21 -17.17 1.92
N VAL A 56 15.35 -17.09 2.59
CA VAL A 56 15.89 -15.82 3.12
C VAL A 56 16.22 -14.88 1.96
N GLU A 57 16.96 -15.36 0.96
CA GLU A 57 17.34 -14.59 -0.22
C GLU A 57 16.12 -14.14 -1.01
N GLY A 58 15.12 -15.03 -1.20
CA GLY A 58 13.86 -14.72 -1.85
C GLY A 58 13.08 -13.61 -1.13
N THR A 59 13.16 -13.54 0.20
CA THR A 59 12.58 -12.46 0.98
C THR A 59 13.37 -11.16 0.80
N VAL A 60 14.69 -11.20 0.93
CA VAL A 60 15.56 -10.01 0.81
C VAL A 60 15.46 -9.36 -0.58
N THR A 61 15.39 -10.16 -1.64
CA THR A 61 15.34 -9.66 -3.03
C THR A 61 13.94 -9.26 -3.51
N PHE A 62 12.91 -9.53 -2.72
CA PHE A 62 11.53 -9.20 -3.09
C PHE A 62 11.09 -7.79 -2.69
N TYR A 63 11.54 -7.30 -1.55
CA TYR A 63 11.10 -6.02 -0.98
C TYR A 63 12.05 -4.90 -1.36
N SER A 64 11.53 -3.82 -1.95
CA SER A 64 12.34 -2.72 -2.49
C SER A 64 13.18 -1.96 -1.46
N PHE A 65 12.82 -2.03 -0.18
CA PHE A 65 13.59 -1.37 0.88
C PHE A 65 14.73 -2.24 1.44
N LEU A 66 14.82 -3.50 1.03
CA LEU A 66 15.92 -4.39 1.37
C LEU A 66 16.94 -4.43 0.24
N SER A 67 18.22 -4.61 0.57
CA SER A 67 19.30 -4.69 -0.40
C SER A 67 20.32 -5.74 -0.01
N LYS A 68 20.81 -6.50 -0.98
CA LYS A 68 22.00 -7.36 -0.82
C LYS A 68 23.30 -6.56 -0.93
N GLU A 69 23.25 -5.47 -1.65
CA GLU A 69 24.40 -4.59 -1.88
C GLU A 69 24.46 -3.46 -0.85
N PRO A 70 25.67 -3.04 -0.48
CA PRO A 70 25.85 -1.92 0.42
C PRO A 70 25.15 -0.65 -0.08
N LYS A 71 24.45 0.01 0.84
CA LYS A 71 23.85 1.33 0.61
C LYS A 71 24.60 2.38 1.43
N GLY A 72 24.48 3.62 1.01
CA GLY A 72 24.98 4.76 1.77
C GLY A 72 24.31 4.88 3.14
N LYS A 73 24.98 5.55 4.07
CA LYS A 73 24.41 5.85 5.40
C LYS A 73 23.03 6.51 5.30
N PHE A 74 22.82 7.35 4.30
CA PHE A 74 21.55 8.01 3.99
C PHE A 74 21.01 7.52 2.66
N VAL A 75 19.94 6.75 2.69
CA VAL A 75 19.21 6.36 1.49
C VAL A 75 18.09 7.36 1.26
N ILE A 76 18.20 8.13 0.18
CA ILE A 76 17.21 9.11 -0.24
C ILE A 76 16.32 8.45 -1.30
N ARG A 77 15.06 8.19 -0.97
CA ARG A 77 14.05 7.63 -1.87
C ARG A 77 13.11 8.73 -2.30
N LEU A 78 13.28 9.23 -3.51
CA LEU A 78 12.42 10.25 -4.08
C LEU A 78 11.15 9.60 -4.62
N CYS A 79 9.99 10.06 -4.14
CA CYS A 79 8.70 9.62 -4.67
C CYS A 79 8.54 10.12 -6.11
N ASP A 80 8.21 9.21 -7.03
CA ASP A 80 7.95 9.56 -8.43
C ASP A 80 6.51 9.22 -8.86
N ASP A 81 5.57 9.22 -7.91
CA ASP A 81 4.15 9.07 -8.18
C ASP A 81 3.64 10.14 -9.18
N ILE A 82 2.53 9.85 -9.84
CA ILE A 82 1.95 10.76 -10.85
C ILE A 82 1.75 12.19 -10.31
N ILE A 83 1.41 12.32 -9.03
CA ILE A 83 1.22 13.64 -8.41
C ILE A 83 2.57 14.34 -8.20
N ASP A 84 3.61 13.62 -7.79
CA ASP A 84 4.96 14.17 -7.66
C ASP A 84 5.48 14.67 -9.02
N ARG A 85 5.21 13.92 -10.10
CA ARG A 85 5.54 14.34 -11.48
C ARG A 85 4.80 15.62 -11.88
N PHE A 86 3.53 15.76 -11.53
CA PHE A 86 2.77 16.99 -11.78
C PHE A 86 3.32 18.21 -11.05
N HIS A 87 4.03 17.99 -9.93
CA HIS A 87 4.69 19.04 -9.15
C HIS A 87 6.19 19.18 -9.46
N GLY A 88 6.68 18.56 -10.56
CA GLY A 88 8.02 18.76 -11.10
C GLY A 88 9.12 18.03 -10.36
N VAL A 89 8.85 16.80 -9.91
CA VAL A 89 9.83 15.93 -9.23
C VAL A 89 11.11 15.71 -10.05
N GLU A 90 11.02 15.71 -11.38
CA GLU A 90 12.19 15.55 -12.27
C GLU A 90 13.26 16.65 -12.03
N LYS A 91 12.84 17.90 -11.78
CA LYS A 91 13.78 19.00 -11.47
C LYS A 91 14.43 18.80 -10.11
N ILE A 92 13.71 18.21 -9.17
CA ILE A 92 14.24 17.87 -7.83
C ILE A 92 15.22 16.70 -7.95
N ALA A 93 14.90 15.70 -8.77
CA ALA A 93 15.81 14.60 -9.10
C ALA A 93 17.12 15.09 -9.69
N ASP A 94 17.06 15.99 -10.67
CA ASP A 94 18.25 16.62 -11.28
C ASP A 94 19.06 17.44 -10.26
N ALA A 95 18.39 18.10 -9.32
CA ALA A 95 19.08 18.82 -8.24
C ALA A 95 19.82 17.86 -7.30
N PHE A 96 19.25 16.73 -6.93
CA PHE A 96 19.92 15.69 -6.13
C PHE A 96 21.11 15.08 -6.89
N LYS A 97 20.94 14.70 -8.17
CA LYS A 97 22.02 14.18 -9.01
C LYS A 97 23.20 15.15 -9.07
N LYS A 98 22.91 16.42 -9.31
CA LYS A 98 23.93 17.49 -9.38
C LYS A 98 24.65 17.69 -8.05
N GLU A 99 23.92 17.71 -6.94
CA GLU A 99 24.51 17.99 -5.61
C GLU A 99 25.36 16.82 -5.10
N LEU A 100 25.00 15.57 -5.43
CA LEU A 100 25.67 14.37 -4.98
C LEU A 100 26.68 13.81 -6.00
N GLY A 101 26.57 14.18 -7.26
CA GLY A 101 27.45 13.69 -8.33
C GLY A 101 27.21 12.23 -8.71
N ILE A 102 26.02 11.70 -8.47
CA ILE A 102 25.60 10.31 -8.77
C ILE A 102 24.23 10.31 -9.47
N ASP A 103 23.89 9.22 -10.14
CA ASP A 103 22.57 8.99 -10.70
C ASP A 103 21.69 8.14 -9.73
N PHE A 104 20.39 8.02 -10.05
CA PHE A 104 19.50 7.14 -9.30
C PHE A 104 19.91 5.68 -9.45
N GLY A 105 19.83 4.92 -8.36
CA GLY A 105 20.37 3.56 -8.25
C GLY A 105 21.81 3.49 -7.77
N GLU A 106 22.51 4.62 -7.67
CA GLU A 106 23.92 4.69 -7.29
C GLU A 106 24.15 5.14 -5.84
N THR A 107 25.36 4.88 -5.35
CA THR A 107 25.86 5.31 -4.04
C THR A 107 27.10 6.15 -4.22
N THR A 108 27.25 7.22 -3.42
CA THR A 108 28.46 8.08 -3.45
C THR A 108 29.69 7.30 -3.03
N SER A 109 30.86 7.67 -3.58
CA SER A 109 32.12 6.96 -3.35
C SER A 109 32.63 6.95 -1.89
N ASP A 110 32.05 7.80 -1.05
CA ASP A 110 32.28 7.88 0.40
C ASP A 110 31.28 7.08 1.22
N ASP A 111 30.42 6.28 0.57
CA ASP A 111 29.33 5.49 1.17
C ASP A 111 28.38 6.30 2.04
N LEU A 112 28.25 7.62 1.78
CA LEU A 112 27.40 8.49 2.60
C LEU A 112 25.97 8.56 2.10
N PHE A 113 25.75 8.60 0.77
CA PHE A 113 24.41 8.76 0.17
C PHE A 113 24.15 7.71 -0.90
N SER A 114 22.91 7.19 -0.90
CA SER A 114 22.31 6.47 -2.04
C SER A 114 21.10 7.21 -2.53
N LEU A 115 20.89 7.26 -3.86
CA LEU A 115 19.69 7.81 -4.48
C LEU A 115 18.85 6.69 -5.08
N GLU A 116 17.56 6.66 -4.74
CA GLU A 116 16.57 5.69 -5.24
C GLU A 116 15.27 6.40 -5.59
N TYR A 117 14.53 5.89 -6.57
CA TYR A 117 13.13 6.20 -6.73
C TYR A 117 12.28 5.27 -5.86
N THR A 118 11.08 5.72 -5.53
CA THR A 118 10.08 4.90 -4.84
C THR A 118 8.69 5.25 -5.36
N PRO A 119 7.76 4.28 -5.46
CA PRO A 119 6.37 4.60 -5.77
C PRO A 119 5.73 5.43 -4.65
N CYS A 120 4.44 5.69 -4.76
CA CYS A 120 3.69 6.52 -3.82
C CYS A 120 3.95 6.16 -2.36
N ILE A 121 4.48 7.13 -1.60
CA ILE A 121 4.74 7.01 -0.16
C ILE A 121 3.58 7.52 0.72
N GLY A 122 2.38 7.70 0.14
CA GLY A 122 1.20 8.17 0.87
C GLY A 122 1.19 9.67 1.17
N MET A 123 1.87 10.48 0.37
CA MET A 123 2.01 11.94 0.55
C MET A 123 1.50 12.74 -0.64
N SER A 124 0.56 12.18 -1.43
CA SER A 124 0.05 12.83 -2.65
C SER A 124 -0.68 14.16 -2.38
N ASP A 125 -1.11 14.42 -1.14
CA ASP A 125 -1.65 15.72 -0.71
C ASP A 125 -0.58 16.76 -0.34
N GLN A 126 0.71 16.37 -0.38
CA GLN A 126 1.86 17.14 0.08
C GLN A 126 3.08 16.93 -0.82
N ALA A 127 2.84 16.53 -2.07
CA ALA A 127 3.88 16.30 -3.07
C ALA A 127 4.61 17.62 -3.45
N PRO A 128 5.86 17.54 -3.93
CA PRO A 128 6.72 16.37 -4.06
C PRO A 128 7.27 15.90 -2.71
N ALA A 129 7.48 14.60 -2.57
CA ALA A 129 7.87 14.00 -1.31
C ALA A 129 9.05 13.00 -1.46
N ALA A 130 9.73 12.73 -0.36
CA ALA A 130 10.81 11.73 -0.32
C ALA A 130 10.90 11.10 1.07
N LEU A 131 11.56 9.94 1.12
CA LEU A 131 12.05 9.33 2.35
C LEU A 131 13.57 9.55 2.45
N VAL A 132 14.05 9.93 3.62
CA VAL A 132 15.47 9.87 3.97
C VAL A 132 15.61 8.84 5.10
N ASN A 133 16.05 7.66 4.76
CA ASN A 133 15.90 6.47 5.61
C ASN A 133 14.42 6.26 5.99
N ASN A 134 14.05 6.49 7.24
CA ASN A 134 12.68 6.36 7.75
C ASN A 134 11.97 7.72 7.93
N GLU A 135 12.62 8.85 7.62
CA GLU A 135 12.04 10.18 7.81
C GLU A 135 11.40 10.69 6.53
N VAL A 136 10.16 11.17 6.64
CA VAL A 136 9.37 11.69 5.51
C VAL A 136 9.63 13.17 5.31
N LEU A 137 9.91 13.59 4.08
CA LEU A 137 9.99 14.98 3.65
C LEU A 137 8.88 15.27 2.65
N THR A 138 8.24 16.42 2.78
CA THR A 138 7.11 16.86 1.94
C THR A 138 7.36 18.26 1.38
N TYR A 139 6.60 18.64 0.33
CA TYR A 139 6.72 19.94 -0.34
C TYR A 139 8.15 20.27 -0.76
N LEU A 140 8.85 19.28 -1.31
CA LEU A 140 10.23 19.45 -1.77
C LEU A 140 10.32 20.47 -2.91
N SER A 141 11.42 21.18 -2.95
CA SER A 141 11.79 22.08 -4.03
C SER A 141 13.27 21.93 -4.38
N THR A 142 13.67 22.39 -5.55
CA THR A 142 15.09 22.41 -5.96
C THR A 142 15.96 23.14 -4.94
N ASP A 143 15.43 24.21 -4.32
CA ASP A 143 16.14 25.02 -3.33
C ASP A 143 16.30 24.31 -1.98
N SER A 144 15.46 23.33 -1.67
CA SER A 144 15.57 22.55 -0.42
C SER A 144 16.70 21.51 -0.46
N VAL A 145 17.08 21.02 -1.64
CA VAL A 145 18.06 19.92 -1.82
C VAL A 145 19.43 20.22 -1.19
N PRO A 146 20.10 21.36 -1.46
CA PRO A 146 21.38 21.67 -0.81
C PRO A 146 21.29 21.71 0.72
N SER A 147 20.19 22.23 1.26
CA SER A 147 19.96 22.31 2.71
C SER A 147 19.81 20.92 3.34
N ILE A 148 19.08 20.02 2.67
CA ILE A 148 18.91 18.61 3.10
C ILE A 148 20.29 17.93 3.17
N ILE A 149 21.06 17.98 2.08
CA ILE A 149 22.38 17.32 1.99
C ILE A 149 23.35 17.90 3.03
N ASN A 150 23.41 19.23 3.18
CA ASN A 150 24.27 19.89 4.15
C ASN A 150 23.90 19.54 5.60
N THR A 151 22.60 19.44 5.91
CA THR A 151 22.13 19.04 7.23
C THR A 151 22.56 17.62 7.54
N LEU A 152 22.39 16.68 6.60
CA LEU A 152 22.79 15.28 6.77
C LEU A 152 24.31 15.14 6.94
N LYS A 153 25.11 15.83 6.11
CA LYS A 153 26.59 15.86 6.22
C LYS A 153 27.05 16.40 7.59
N LYS A 154 26.41 17.47 8.05
CA LYS A 154 26.79 18.16 9.30
C LYS A 154 26.37 17.40 10.57
N THR A 155 25.17 16.83 10.58
CA THR A 155 24.56 16.26 11.79
C THR A 155 24.73 14.75 11.90
N GLY A 156 24.82 14.08 10.76
CA GLY A 156 24.84 12.61 10.70
C GLY A 156 23.52 11.95 11.10
N ASP A 157 22.42 12.72 11.22
CA ASP A 157 21.13 12.28 11.76
C ASP A 157 19.96 12.80 10.90
N PRO A 158 19.20 11.94 10.20
CA PRO A 158 18.08 12.36 9.37
C PRO A 158 16.92 12.95 10.16
N LYS A 159 16.77 12.65 11.45
CA LYS A 159 15.76 13.26 12.34
C LYS A 159 15.91 14.77 12.47
N LYS A 160 17.07 15.32 12.13
CA LYS A 160 17.29 16.77 12.12
C LYS A 160 16.63 17.49 10.93
N LEU A 161 16.17 16.74 9.94
CA LEU A 161 15.38 17.26 8.81
C LEU A 161 13.92 17.49 9.20
N VAL A 162 13.42 16.72 10.17
CA VAL A 162 12.04 16.75 10.65
C VAL A 162 12.02 17.33 12.07
N ASN A 163 11.70 18.62 12.19
CA ASN A 163 11.82 19.37 13.46
C ASN A 163 10.46 19.74 14.07
N ARG A 164 9.37 19.27 13.51
CA ARG A 164 8.02 19.44 14.05
C ARG A 164 7.59 18.21 14.83
N VAL A 165 6.73 18.44 15.83
CA VAL A 165 6.07 17.39 16.59
C VAL A 165 4.65 17.26 16.09
N GLY A 166 4.30 16.03 15.63
CA GLY A 166 2.97 15.72 15.15
C GLY A 166 2.62 16.32 13.79
N ASP A 167 1.40 16.12 13.38
CA ASP A 167 0.83 16.48 12.08
C ASP A 167 -0.28 17.54 12.20
N GLY A 168 -0.26 18.32 13.24
CA GLY A 168 -1.15 19.46 13.48
C GLY A 168 -2.40 19.15 14.27
N ASN A 169 -2.87 17.90 14.33
CA ASN A 169 -4.06 17.53 15.12
C ASN A 169 -3.71 16.58 16.28
N ASN A 170 -2.70 15.76 16.11
CA ASN A 170 -2.20 14.84 17.12
C ASN A 170 -0.72 15.09 17.39
N GLU A 171 -0.42 16.12 18.15
CA GLU A 171 0.95 16.53 18.50
C GLU A 171 1.58 15.57 19.51
N HIS A 172 1.79 14.31 19.10
CA HIS A 172 2.49 13.37 19.97
C HIS A 172 3.99 13.46 19.75
N LYS A 173 4.75 13.59 20.85
CA LYS A 173 6.23 13.76 20.83
C LYS A 173 7.01 12.64 20.12
N LEU A 174 6.40 11.46 19.94
CA LEU A 174 6.99 10.34 19.22
C LEU A 174 6.72 10.39 17.71
N VAL A 175 5.84 11.28 17.25
CA VAL A 175 5.63 11.55 15.82
C VAL A 175 6.39 12.82 15.47
N GLN A 176 7.69 12.71 15.20
CA GLN A 176 8.48 13.79 14.63
C GLN A 176 8.34 13.71 13.11
N SER A 177 7.70 14.70 12.51
CA SER A 177 7.51 14.72 11.07
C SER A 177 7.24 16.15 10.58
N VAL A 178 7.31 16.34 9.27
CA VAL A 178 6.83 17.55 8.60
C VAL A 178 5.48 17.32 7.92
N VAL A 179 4.90 16.14 8.10
CA VAL A 179 3.65 15.69 7.48
C VAL A 179 2.46 16.39 8.14
N HIS A 180 1.46 16.73 7.32
CA HIS A 180 0.17 17.25 7.77
C HIS A 180 -0.93 16.25 7.43
N ASN A 181 -1.90 16.06 8.34
CA ASN A 181 -3.01 15.13 8.11
C ASN A 181 -4.07 15.68 7.14
N ASN A 182 -4.11 16.98 6.91
CA ASN A 182 -5.00 17.62 5.95
C ASN A 182 -6.45 17.10 5.97
N VAL A 183 -7.02 16.88 7.18
CA VAL A 183 -8.43 16.49 7.32
C VAL A 183 -9.29 17.69 6.97
N ARG A 184 -9.94 17.64 5.79
CA ARG A 184 -10.71 18.76 5.22
C ARG A 184 -12.19 18.68 5.55
N ARG A 185 -12.72 17.46 5.70
CA ARG A 185 -14.11 17.23 6.06
C ARG A 185 -14.24 16.09 7.05
N LYS A 186 -14.94 16.36 8.15
CA LYS A 186 -15.33 15.36 9.17
C LYS A 186 -16.83 15.11 9.05
N ASP A 187 -17.25 13.88 9.27
CA ASP A 187 -18.66 13.48 9.29
C ASP A 187 -18.95 12.60 10.52
N GLN A 188 -20.11 11.95 10.56
CA GLN A 188 -20.69 11.38 11.76
C GLN A 188 -20.11 10.02 12.19
N ILE A 189 -19.30 9.35 11.36
CA ILE A 189 -18.83 7.98 11.64
C ILE A 189 -17.38 7.99 12.08
N ILE A 190 -16.44 8.33 11.20
CA ILE A 190 -15.02 8.14 11.46
C ILE A 190 -14.47 9.26 12.34
N PHE A 191 -14.73 10.52 12.01
CA PHE A 191 -14.18 11.67 12.75
C PHE A 191 -15.13 12.26 13.79
N SER A 192 -16.23 11.56 14.11
CA SER A 192 -17.12 12.00 15.19
C SER A 192 -16.53 11.72 16.57
N ASP A 193 -16.94 12.53 17.53
CA ASP A 193 -16.54 12.37 18.92
C ASP A 193 -17.22 11.15 19.55
N TYR A 194 -16.40 10.18 19.96
CA TYR A 194 -16.80 9.03 20.74
C TYR A 194 -15.99 9.00 22.02
N LYS A 195 -16.63 8.61 23.11
CA LYS A 195 -15.91 8.22 24.33
C LYS A 195 -15.06 6.98 24.00
N ASP A 196 -13.80 7.01 24.35
CA ASP A 196 -12.88 5.90 24.13
C ASP A 196 -13.38 4.61 24.76
N ASN A 197 -13.22 3.51 24.02
CA ASN A 197 -13.57 2.14 24.40
C ASN A 197 -15.07 1.85 24.62
N VAL A 198 -15.97 2.78 24.29
CA VAL A 198 -17.43 2.56 24.41
C VAL A 198 -17.91 1.44 23.50
N GLY A 199 -17.34 1.32 22.29
CA GLY A 199 -17.68 0.23 21.38
C GLY A 199 -17.25 -1.14 21.93
N LEU A 200 -16.07 -1.22 22.55
CA LEU A 200 -15.57 -2.43 23.18
C LEU A 200 -16.42 -2.80 24.42
N GLU A 201 -16.79 -1.82 25.26
CA GLU A 201 -17.70 -2.03 26.40
C GLU A 201 -19.00 -2.67 25.95
N GLN A 202 -19.63 -2.13 24.91
CA GLN A 202 -20.88 -2.67 24.35
C GLN A 202 -20.69 -4.06 23.75
N ALA A 203 -19.61 -4.27 22.98
CA ALA A 203 -19.30 -5.57 22.40
C ALA A 203 -19.11 -6.66 23.46
N LEU A 204 -18.40 -6.35 24.55
CA LEU A 204 -18.17 -7.30 25.66
C LEU A 204 -19.40 -7.51 26.57
N ALA A 205 -20.46 -6.72 26.40
CA ALA A 205 -21.77 -6.94 27.02
C ALA A 205 -22.65 -7.91 26.19
N MET A 206 -22.31 -8.15 24.94
CA MET A 206 -22.99 -9.07 24.02
C MET A 206 -22.24 -10.40 23.92
N SER A 207 -22.90 -11.44 23.41
CA SER A 207 -22.18 -12.64 22.95
C SER A 207 -21.42 -12.37 21.65
N PRO A 208 -20.36 -13.11 21.35
CA PRO A 208 -19.62 -12.96 20.10
C PRO A 208 -20.48 -13.09 18.83
N VAL A 209 -21.53 -13.92 18.86
CA VAL A 209 -22.45 -14.07 17.72
C VAL A 209 -23.33 -12.83 17.56
N GLU A 210 -23.80 -12.22 18.66
CA GLU A 210 -24.55 -10.97 18.60
C GLU A 210 -23.71 -9.83 18.05
N VAL A 211 -22.42 -9.72 18.41
CA VAL A 211 -21.49 -8.74 17.82
C VAL A 211 -21.39 -8.93 16.30
N ILE A 212 -21.23 -10.17 15.82
CA ILE A 212 -21.19 -10.44 14.37
C ILE A 212 -22.52 -10.04 13.72
N ASN A 213 -23.66 -10.35 14.34
CA ASN A 213 -24.97 -10.00 13.80
C ASN A 213 -25.18 -8.49 13.76
N GLU A 214 -24.68 -7.74 14.76
CA GLU A 214 -24.72 -6.28 14.76
C GLU A 214 -23.93 -5.70 13.58
N VAL A 215 -22.71 -6.18 13.32
CA VAL A 215 -21.91 -5.76 12.15
C VAL A 215 -22.57 -6.16 10.82
N LYS A 216 -23.24 -7.32 10.74
CA LYS A 216 -24.02 -7.73 9.56
C LYS A 216 -25.23 -6.82 9.33
N THR A 217 -25.98 -6.52 10.40
CA THR A 217 -27.18 -5.66 10.36
C THR A 217 -26.80 -4.22 9.95
N ALA A 218 -25.65 -3.73 10.42
CA ALA A 218 -25.08 -2.45 9.98
C ALA A 218 -24.74 -2.43 8.48
N ARG A 219 -24.71 -3.57 7.81
CA ARG A 219 -24.28 -3.71 6.41
C ARG A 219 -22.90 -3.14 6.15
N LEU A 220 -22.01 -3.19 7.15
CA LEU A 220 -20.63 -2.71 7.04
C LEU A 220 -19.87 -3.55 6.00
N ARG A 221 -19.42 -2.89 4.93
CA ARG A 221 -18.55 -3.48 3.91
C ARG A 221 -17.10 -3.05 4.15
N GLY A 222 -16.15 -3.91 3.77
CA GLY A 222 -14.71 -3.61 3.85
C GLY A 222 -14.36 -2.31 3.11
N ARG A 223 -13.52 -1.47 3.70
CA ARG A 223 -13.14 -0.13 3.23
C ARG A 223 -11.84 -0.09 2.41
N GLY A 224 -11.19 -1.24 2.22
CA GLY A 224 -9.91 -1.34 1.50
C GLY A 224 -10.00 -1.51 -0.02
N GLY A 225 -11.21 -1.45 -0.62
CA GLY A 225 -11.42 -1.53 -2.07
C GLY A 225 -12.48 -2.56 -2.47
N ALA A 226 -12.27 -3.84 -2.20
CA ALA A 226 -13.16 -4.93 -2.64
C ALA A 226 -14.58 -4.92 -2.05
N GLY A 227 -14.78 -4.25 -0.92
CA GLY A 227 -16.12 -4.06 -0.35
C GLY A 227 -16.85 -5.32 0.10
N PHE A 228 -16.13 -6.40 0.45
CA PHE A 228 -16.77 -7.61 0.97
C PHE A 228 -17.42 -7.32 2.34
N PRO A 229 -18.64 -7.86 2.65
CA PRO A 229 -19.32 -7.62 3.93
C PRO A 229 -18.48 -8.09 5.13
N ALA A 230 -18.12 -7.17 6.04
CA ALA A 230 -17.22 -7.44 7.16
C ALA A 230 -17.81 -8.49 8.14
N GLY A 231 -19.08 -8.36 8.49
CA GLY A 231 -19.76 -9.30 9.39
C GLY A 231 -19.84 -10.73 8.84
N MET A 232 -19.99 -10.89 7.50
CA MET A 232 -19.94 -12.22 6.87
C MET A 232 -18.52 -12.81 6.92
N LYS A 233 -17.49 -11.99 6.67
CA LYS A 233 -16.09 -12.43 6.79
C LYS A 233 -15.80 -12.92 8.21
N TRP A 234 -16.27 -12.21 9.23
CA TRP A 234 -16.11 -12.59 10.62
C TRP A 234 -16.88 -13.87 10.97
N GLU A 235 -18.10 -14.02 10.46
CA GLU A 235 -18.88 -15.25 10.65
C GLU A 235 -18.18 -16.47 10.04
N PHE A 236 -17.66 -16.37 8.82
CA PHE A 236 -16.89 -17.43 8.18
C PHE A 236 -15.64 -17.80 8.99
N THR A 237 -14.90 -16.79 9.49
CA THR A 237 -13.71 -17.02 10.31
C THR A 237 -14.08 -17.70 11.64
N ARG A 238 -15.16 -17.23 12.30
CA ARG A 238 -15.61 -17.81 13.55
C ARG A 238 -16.02 -19.27 13.41
N ASN A 239 -16.76 -19.59 12.35
CA ASN A 239 -17.33 -20.92 12.10
C ASN A 239 -16.32 -21.91 11.48
N ALA A 240 -15.20 -21.42 10.96
CA ALA A 240 -14.16 -22.28 10.43
C ALA A 240 -13.50 -23.12 11.53
N ALA A 241 -13.17 -24.37 11.19
CA ALA A 241 -12.48 -25.29 12.09
C ALA A 241 -11.05 -24.80 12.38
N GLY A 242 -10.61 -24.94 13.62
CA GLY A 242 -9.28 -24.53 14.08
C GLY A 242 -9.32 -24.13 15.56
N ASP A 243 -8.28 -24.48 16.28
CA ASP A 243 -8.09 -24.16 17.70
C ASP A 243 -7.59 -22.73 17.91
N LYS A 244 -7.00 -22.12 16.88
CA LYS A 244 -6.54 -20.74 16.86
C LYS A 244 -7.19 -19.94 15.74
N LYS A 245 -7.33 -18.64 15.95
CA LYS A 245 -7.80 -17.68 14.96
C LYS A 245 -7.03 -16.38 15.08
N TYR A 246 -6.97 -15.61 13.99
CA TYR A 246 -6.18 -14.39 13.93
C TYR A 246 -6.95 -13.22 13.34
N VAL A 247 -6.66 -12.03 13.85
CA VAL A 247 -7.11 -10.75 13.28
C VAL A 247 -5.92 -10.06 12.64
N LEU A 248 -6.00 -9.73 11.35
CA LEU A 248 -4.98 -8.96 10.66
C LEU A 248 -5.56 -7.61 10.22
N CYS A 249 -4.90 -6.53 10.62
CA CYS A 249 -5.19 -5.20 10.14
C CYS A 249 -4.26 -4.89 8.96
N ASN A 250 -4.86 -4.69 7.80
CA ASN A 250 -4.14 -4.29 6.61
C ASN A 250 -3.94 -2.77 6.63
N ALA A 251 -2.73 -2.34 6.99
CA ALA A 251 -2.23 -0.97 6.94
C ALA A 251 -1.13 -0.82 5.88
N ASP A 252 -1.17 -1.68 4.84
CA ASP A 252 -0.34 -1.56 3.64
C ASP A 252 -1.07 -0.74 2.57
N GLU A 253 -1.10 0.57 2.79
CA GLU A 253 -1.77 1.57 1.97
C GLU A 253 -0.90 1.96 0.76
N GLY A 254 -0.66 1.00 -0.15
CA GLY A 254 0.24 1.19 -1.28
C GLY A 254 -0.42 1.71 -2.56
N GLU A 255 -1.74 1.81 -2.64
CA GLU A 255 -2.45 2.30 -3.82
C GLU A 255 -2.12 3.78 -4.09
N PRO A 256 -1.54 4.15 -5.25
CA PRO A 256 -1.20 5.53 -5.57
C PRO A 256 -2.38 6.50 -5.40
N GLY A 257 -2.11 7.62 -4.74
CA GLY A 257 -3.13 8.62 -4.40
C GLY A 257 -3.92 8.31 -3.13
N THR A 258 -3.57 7.26 -2.37
CA THR A 258 -4.23 6.93 -1.09
C THR A 258 -3.36 7.32 0.10
N PHE A 259 -3.96 8.00 1.10
CA PHE A 259 -3.28 8.40 2.34
C PHE A 259 -4.25 8.54 3.54
N LYS A 260 -5.45 7.99 3.43
CA LYS A 260 -6.46 8.03 4.49
C LYS A 260 -6.10 7.18 5.71
N ASP A 261 -5.44 6.01 5.49
CA ASP A 261 -5.06 5.11 6.57
C ASP A 261 -3.90 5.68 7.37
N ARG A 262 -2.95 6.39 6.74
CA ARG A 262 -1.94 7.21 7.41
C ARG A 262 -2.59 8.17 8.41
N VAL A 263 -3.60 8.90 7.97
CA VAL A 263 -4.33 9.86 8.81
C VAL A 263 -5.02 9.15 9.98
N LEU A 264 -5.66 8.00 9.74
CA LEU A 264 -6.28 7.22 10.81
C LEU A 264 -5.28 6.68 11.82
N LEU A 265 -4.12 6.23 11.36
CA LEU A 265 -3.05 5.70 12.23
C LEU A 265 -2.49 6.77 13.17
N THR A 266 -2.51 8.03 12.76
CA THR A 266 -2.04 9.16 13.59
C THR A 266 -3.15 9.79 14.43
N GLU A 267 -4.34 10.01 13.86
CA GLU A 267 -5.46 10.70 14.55
C GLU A 267 -6.25 9.76 15.48
N LEU A 268 -6.45 8.51 15.07
CA LEU A 268 -7.38 7.59 15.72
C LEU A 268 -6.79 6.19 16.00
N PRO A 269 -5.52 6.05 16.45
CA PRO A 269 -4.91 4.74 16.67
C PRO A 269 -5.67 3.89 17.69
N ASP A 270 -6.17 4.50 18.76
CA ASP A 270 -6.96 3.80 19.78
C ASP A 270 -8.24 3.22 19.23
N ARG A 271 -8.89 3.90 18.26
CA ARG A 271 -10.10 3.40 17.59
C ARG A 271 -9.81 2.20 16.68
N ILE A 272 -8.66 2.20 16.01
CA ILE A 272 -8.21 1.06 15.20
C ILE A 272 -8.01 -0.16 16.10
N PHE A 273 -7.27 0.01 17.19
CA PHE A 273 -6.98 -1.08 18.13
C PHE A 273 -8.23 -1.57 18.86
N GLU A 274 -9.16 -0.68 19.19
CA GLU A 274 -10.47 -1.02 19.72
C GLU A 274 -11.26 -1.89 18.72
N GLY A 275 -11.34 -1.49 17.46
CA GLY A 275 -12.00 -2.26 16.40
C GLY A 275 -11.37 -3.63 16.17
N MET A 276 -10.04 -3.73 16.21
CA MET A 276 -9.33 -5.02 16.15
C MET A 276 -9.67 -5.91 17.37
N THR A 277 -9.76 -5.33 18.56
CA THR A 277 -10.10 -6.06 19.78
C THR A 277 -11.54 -6.58 19.74
N ILE A 278 -12.48 -5.78 19.24
CA ILE A 278 -13.89 -6.19 19.00
C ILE A 278 -13.94 -7.36 18.01
N ALA A 279 -13.17 -7.29 16.92
CA ALA A 279 -13.08 -8.39 15.96
C ALA A 279 -12.48 -9.65 16.57
N GLY A 280 -11.43 -9.52 17.39
CA GLY A 280 -10.82 -10.63 18.14
C GLY A 280 -11.83 -11.34 19.02
N TYR A 281 -12.61 -10.58 19.80
CA TYR A 281 -13.70 -11.13 20.61
C TYR A 281 -14.75 -11.83 19.76
N ALA A 282 -15.21 -11.20 18.70
CA ALA A 282 -16.27 -11.70 17.82
C ALA A 282 -15.90 -13.03 17.18
N ILE A 283 -14.66 -13.19 16.69
CA ILE A 283 -14.22 -14.42 16.00
C ILE A 283 -13.61 -15.46 16.93
N GLY A 284 -13.23 -15.08 18.16
CA GLY A 284 -12.54 -15.93 19.13
C GLY A 284 -11.03 -16.01 18.87
N ALA A 285 -10.41 -14.93 18.44
CA ALA A 285 -8.96 -14.81 18.32
C ALA A 285 -8.34 -14.27 19.61
N GLU A 286 -7.11 -14.70 19.90
CA GLU A 286 -6.30 -14.17 20.99
C GLU A 286 -5.15 -13.26 20.52
N GLU A 287 -4.90 -13.22 19.21
CA GLU A 287 -3.79 -12.46 18.62
C GLU A 287 -4.25 -11.63 17.41
N GLY A 288 -3.79 -10.36 17.39
CA GLY A 288 -3.94 -9.43 16.29
C GLY A 288 -2.58 -9.01 15.73
N ILE A 289 -2.53 -8.79 14.41
CA ILE A 289 -1.35 -8.29 13.71
C ILE A 289 -1.76 -7.04 12.93
N LEU A 290 -1.13 -5.89 13.24
CA LEU A 290 -1.22 -4.71 12.39
C LEU A 290 -0.03 -4.74 11.43
N TYR A 291 -0.29 -4.96 10.15
CA TYR A 291 0.72 -4.93 9.11
C TYR A 291 0.88 -3.50 8.59
N LEU A 292 2.00 -2.88 8.94
CA LEU A 292 2.31 -1.48 8.62
C LEU A 292 3.31 -1.42 7.47
N ARG A 293 2.98 -0.71 6.39
CA ARG A 293 3.91 -0.53 5.27
C ARG A 293 5.22 0.13 5.69
N GLY A 294 6.31 -0.19 4.99
CA GLY A 294 7.65 0.31 5.31
C GLY A 294 7.77 1.83 5.28
N GLU A 295 7.04 2.49 4.38
CA GLU A 295 7.05 3.95 4.20
C GLU A 295 6.44 4.71 5.39
N TYR A 296 5.70 4.02 6.25
CA TYR A 296 5.15 4.58 7.49
C TYR A 296 5.96 4.19 8.73
N ALA A 297 7.23 3.79 8.57
CA ALA A 297 8.11 3.40 9.67
C ALA A 297 8.24 4.48 10.75
N TYR A 298 8.13 5.77 10.40
CA TYR A 298 8.14 6.89 11.34
C TYR A 298 6.99 6.85 12.37
N LEU A 299 5.92 6.08 12.13
CA LEU A 299 4.79 5.89 13.05
C LEU A 299 4.98 4.71 14.02
N ARG A 300 5.95 3.81 13.78
CA ARG A 300 6.10 2.56 14.52
C ARG A 300 6.19 2.76 16.03
N ASP A 301 7.06 3.67 16.46
CA ASP A 301 7.30 3.90 17.90
C ASP A 301 6.08 4.51 18.58
N PHE A 302 5.37 5.41 17.89
CA PHE A 302 4.12 6.00 18.37
C PHE A 302 3.04 4.92 18.53
N LEU A 303 2.82 4.09 17.53
CA LEU A 303 1.81 3.03 17.57
C LEU A 303 2.13 1.98 18.64
N ASN A 304 3.41 1.59 18.80
CA ASN A 304 3.83 0.72 19.88
C ASN A 304 3.57 1.35 21.27
N SER A 305 3.83 2.65 21.42
CA SER A 305 3.52 3.38 22.67
C SER A 305 2.02 3.31 22.99
N LYS A 306 1.15 3.44 21.98
CA LYS A 306 -0.30 3.31 22.13
C LYS A 306 -0.73 1.89 22.52
N LEU A 307 -0.12 0.87 21.95
CA LEU A 307 -0.35 -0.52 22.36
C LEU A 307 0.05 -0.77 23.82
N GLU A 308 1.21 -0.23 24.26
CA GLU A 308 1.63 -0.33 25.67
C GLU A 308 0.67 0.40 26.61
N GLU A 309 0.17 1.58 26.22
CA GLU A 309 -0.84 2.31 27.00
C GLU A 309 -2.12 1.46 27.15
N ARG A 310 -2.59 0.83 26.06
CA ARG A 310 -3.76 -0.04 26.10
C ARG A 310 -3.54 -1.28 26.96
N ARG A 311 -2.35 -1.89 26.95
CA ARG A 311 -1.99 -3.00 27.86
C ARG A 311 -2.04 -2.58 29.33
N LYS A 312 -1.46 -1.41 29.66
CA LYS A 312 -1.48 -0.85 31.01
C LYS A 312 -2.91 -0.58 31.52
N ASN A 313 -3.81 -0.19 30.61
CA ASN A 313 -5.21 0.10 30.90
C ASN A 313 -6.11 -1.15 30.83
N ASN A 314 -5.54 -2.36 30.74
CA ASN A 314 -6.27 -3.62 30.62
C ASN A 314 -7.24 -3.67 29.42
N LEU A 315 -6.89 -3.00 28.32
CA LEU A 315 -7.63 -3.00 27.05
C LEU A 315 -7.03 -3.99 26.04
N LEU A 316 -5.85 -4.54 26.34
CA LEU A 316 -5.14 -5.61 25.64
C LEU A 316 -4.48 -6.54 26.66
N GLY A 317 -4.12 -7.74 26.21
CA GLY A 317 -3.49 -8.78 27.03
C GLY A 317 -4.48 -9.77 27.60
N LYS A 318 -4.32 -10.15 28.87
CA LYS A 318 -5.15 -11.14 29.56
C LYS A 318 -6.36 -10.52 30.22
N ASN A 319 -7.52 -11.21 30.15
CA ASN A 319 -8.76 -10.78 30.79
C ASN A 319 -9.15 -9.33 30.46
N VAL A 320 -9.17 -8.99 29.17
CA VAL A 320 -9.49 -7.65 28.66
C VAL A 320 -10.75 -7.09 29.34
N MET A 321 -10.64 -5.89 29.92
CA MET A 321 -11.70 -5.24 30.71
C MET A 321 -12.31 -6.13 31.80
N GLY A 322 -11.52 -7.05 32.37
CA GLY A 322 -11.97 -7.98 33.42
C GLY A 322 -12.82 -9.15 32.93
N LYS A 323 -12.96 -9.34 31.61
CA LYS A 323 -13.71 -10.48 31.03
C LYS A 323 -12.78 -11.68 30.78
N LYS A 324 -13.34 -12.87 30.67
CA LYS A 324 -12.61 -14.09 30.26
C LYS A 324 -12.31 -14.06 28.76
N PHE A 325 -11.58 -13.03 28.33
CA PHE A 325 -11.17 -12.83 26.96
C PHE A 325 -9.74 -12.28 26.93
N ASN A 326 -8.88 -12.96 26.20
CA ASN A 326 -7.49 -12.55 26.02
C ASN A 326 -7.33 -12.06 24.57
N PHE A 327 -6.69 -10.94 24.38
CA PHE A 327 -6.34 -10.47 23.04
C PHE A 327 -5.18 -9.48 23.11
N ASP A 328 -4.17 -9.70 22.32
CA ASP A 328 -3.05 -8.77 22.19
C ASP A 328 -2.74 -8.47 20.73
N ILE A 329 -2.10 -7.32 20.48
CA ILE A 329 -1.78 -6.84 19.14
C ILE A 329 -0.28 -6.61 19.05
N ARG A 330 0.32 -7.10 17.96
CA ARG A 330 1.68 -6.73 17.54
C ARG A 330 1.68 -5.99 16.22
N ILE A 331 2.73 -5.20 15.99
CA ILE A 331 2.96 -4.56 14.70
C ILE A 331 3.95 -5.42 13.92
N GLN A 332 3.63 -5.64 12.64
CA GLN A 332 4.50 -6.24 11.65
C GLN A 332 4.83 -5.20 10.60
N MET A 333 6.13 -4.95 10.36
CA MET A 333 6.56 -4.02 9.31
C MET A 333 6.58 -4.71 7.95
N GLY A 334 6.10 -4.01 6.92
CA GLY A 334 6.45 -4.26 5.53
C GLY A 334 7.77 -3.58 5.17
N ALA A 335 8.22 -3.75 3.93
CA ALA A 335 9.49 -3.19 3.45
C ALA A 335 9.42 -2.73 1.97
N GLY A 336 8.34 -2.03 1.59
CA GLY A 336 8.16 -1.49 0.24
C GLY A 336 7.77 -2.56 -0.79
N ALA A 337 6.50 -3.00 -0.79
CA ALA A 337 5.94 -3.87 -1.81
C ALA A 337 4.40 -3.71 -1.84
N TYR A 338 3.89 -3.00 -2.84
CA TYR A 338 2.45 -2.75 -3.03
C TYR A 338 1.60 -4.03 -3.00
N ILE A 339 2.13 -5.12 -3.57
CA ILE A 339 1.40 -6.40 -3.61
C ILE A 339 1.04 -6.91 -2.21
N CYS A 340 1.77 -6.53 -1.16
CA CYS A 340 1.47 -6.93 0.22
C CYS A 340 0.18 -6.31 0.77
N GLY A 341 -0.44 -5.35 0.05
CA GLY A 341 -1.81 -4.92 0.28
C GLY A 341 -2.87 -5.96 -0.09
N GLU A 342 -2.54 -6.96 -0.92
CA GLU A 342 -3.41 -8.11 -1.18
C GLU A 342 -3.41 -9.04 0.03
N GLU A 343 -4.61 -9.45 0.50
CA GLU A 343 -4.76 -10.12 1.82
C GLU A 343 -3.93 -11.40 1.97
N THR A 344 -3.72 -12.19 0.90
CA THR A 344 -2.95 -13.44 0.97
C THR A 344 -1.45 -13.20 0.83
N SER A 345 -1.03 -12.16 0.12
CA SER A 345 0.33 -11.67 0.07
C SER A 345 0.77 -11.11 1.43
N LEU A 346 -0.08 -10.28 2.07
CA LEU A 346 0.12 -9.81 3.43
C LEU A 346 0.33 -10.97 4.42
N ILE A 347 -0.48 -12.02 4.31
CA ILE A 347 -0.34 -13.22 5.14
C ILE A 347 1.02 -13.90 4.88
N SER A 348 1.42 -14.09 3.61
CA SER A 348 2.74 -14.65 3.28
C SER A 348 3.88 -13.83 3.89
N SER A 349 3.80 -12.50 3.81
CA SER A 349 4.77 -11.59 4.42
C SER A 349 4.80 -11.71 5.95
N CYS A 350 3.63 -11.81 6.61
CA CYS A 350 3.55 -12.06 8.06
C CYS A 350 4.11 -13.42 8.47
N GLU A 351 4.11 -14.40 7.57
CA GLU A 351 4.69 -15.73 7.77
C GLU A 351 6.21 -15.75 7.53
N GLY A 352 6.82 -14.60 7.21
CA GLY A 352 8.25 -14.49 6.94
C GLY A 352 8.65 -14.97 5.55
N LEU A 353 7.70 -15.14 4.66
CA LEU A 353 7.90 -15.58 3.29
C LEU A 353 7.94 -14.37 2.34
N ARG A 354 8.43 -14.61 1.13
CA ARG A 354 8.21 -13.71 0.01
C ARG A 354 6.72 -13.39 -0.12
N GLY A 355 6.39 -12.11 -0.35
CA GLY A 355 5.02 -11.61 -0.41
C GLY A 355 4.20 -12.09 -1.62
N ASP A 356 4.29 -13.36 -1.98
CA ASP A 356 3.51 -13.93 -3.08
C ASP A 356 2.06 -14.21 -2.65
N PRO A 357 1.07 -13.79 -3.44
CA PRO A 357 -0.33 -14.13 -3.19
C PRO A 357 -0.56 -15.65 -3.22
N LYS A 358 -1.42 -16.14 -2.33
CA LYS A 358 -1.84 -17.55 -2.29
C LYS A 358 -3.04 -17.79 -3.22
N ASN A 359 -3.20 -19.05 -3.70
CA ASN A 359 -4.39 -19.42 -4.46
C ASN A 359 -5.64 -19.38 -3.57
N ARG A 360 -6.76 -18.95 -4.14
CA ARG A 360 -8.08 -18.98 -3.52
C ARG A 360 -9.04 -19.80 -4.39
N PRO A 361 -9.89 -20.68 -3.86
CA PRO A 361 -9.97 -21.16 -2.50
C PRO A 361 -8.76 -22.03 -2.05
N PRO A 362 -8.49 -22.21 -0.74
CA PRO A 362 -9.25 -21.67 0.39
C PRO A 362 -9.01 -20.17 0.63
N PHE A 363 -10.01 -19.48 1.15
CA PHE A 363 -9.91 -18.07 1.53
C PHE A 363 -9.33 -17.93 2.96
N PRO A 364 -8.74 -16.76 3.33
CA PRO A 364 -8.17 -16.53 4.65
C PRO A 364 -9.11 -16.87 5.83
N PRO A 365 -10.44 -16.62 5.77
CA PRO A 365 -11.37 -17.08 6.81
C PRO A 365 -11.37 -18.59 7.06
N GLN A 366 -10.96 -19.39 6.08
CA GLN A 366 -10.85 -20.84 6.18
C GLN A 366 -9.42 -21.29 6.50
N LYS A 367 -8.43 -20.71 5.81
CA LYS A 367 -7.01 -21.04 5.93
C LYS A 367 -6.16 -19.80 5.63
N GLY A 368 -5.89 -19.01 6.65
CA GLY A 368 -5.11 -17.79 6.59
C GLY A 368 -3.73 -17.93 7.22
N TYR A 369 -3.38 -17.01 8.14
CA TYR A 369 -2.08 -16.91 8.79
C TYR A 369 -1.70 -18.21 9.51
N MET A 370 -0.52 -18.74 9.22
CA MET A 370 -0.01 -20.02 9.74
C MET A 370 -0.96 -21.20 9.49
N GLY A 371 -1.81 -21.10 8.46
CA GLY A 371 -2.80 -22.13 8.13
C GLY A 371 -4.08 -22.07 8.97
N TYR A 372 -4.22 -21.14 9.90
CA TYR A 372 -5.39 -20.97 10.76
C TYR A 372 -6.41 -19.98 10.17
N PRO A 373 -7.70 -20.10 10.54
CA PRO A 373 -8.72 -19.14 10.16
C PRO A 373 -8.31 -17.71 10.53
N SER A 374 -8.34 -16.80 9.56
CA SER A 374 -7.90 -15.43 9.79
C SER A 374 -8.84 -14.43 9.11
N THR A 375 -9.15 -13.33 9.80
CA THR A 375 -9.85 -12.21 9.18
C THR A 375 -8.87 -11.08 8.90
N VAL A 376 -8.86 -10.61 7.64
CA VAL A 376 -8.05 -9.47 7.21
C VAL A 376 -9.01 -8.32 6.90
N ASN A 377 -8.85 -7.19 7.59
CA ASN A 377 -9.62 -5.97 7.31
C ASN A 377 -8.69 -4.75 7.22
N ASN A 378 -9.09 -3.78 6.41
CA ASN A 378 -8.40 -2.50 6.30
C ASN A 378 -8.57 -1.66 7.58
N VAL A 379 -7.66 -0.72 7.82
CA VAL A 379 -7.64 0.24 8.93
C VAL A 379 -8.99 0.95 9.11
N GLU A 380 -9.54 1.53 8.03
CA GLU A 380 -10.83 2.25 8.06
C GLU A 380 -12.00 1.32 8.42
N THR A 381 -11.93 0.04 8.04
CA THR A 381 -12.97 -0.93 8.41
C THR A 381 -13.02 -1.14 9.93
N PHE A 382 -11.85 -1.29 10.57
CA PHE A 382 -11.79 -1.42 12.03
C PHE A 382 -12.25 -0.14 12.74
N CYS A 383 -11.86 1.04 12.24
CA CYS A 383 -12.39 2.31 12.76
C CYS A 383 -13.92 2.38 12.68
N ALA A 384 -14.53 1.89 11.60
CA ALA A 384 -15.97 1.94 11.40
C ALA A 384 -16.77 0.94 12.26
N VAL A 385 -16.14 -0.10 12.77
CA VAL A 385 -16.78 -1.07 13.69
C VAL A 385 -17.14 -0.42 15.03
N VAL A 386 -16.29 0.46 15.54
CA VAL A 386 -16.49 1.11 16.86
C VAL A 386 -17.80 1.88 16.93
N PRO A 387 -18.10 2.82 16.01
CA PRO A 387 -19.40 3.49 15.98
C PRO A 387 -20.61 2.55 15.75
N VAL A 388 -20.44 1.46 15.01
CA VAL A 388 -21.51 0.46 14.87
C VAL A 388 -21.86 -0.11 16.25
N MET A 389 -20.86 -0.49 17.05
CA MET A 389 -21.10 -1.02 18.39
C MET A 389 -21.59 0.04 19.37
N ALA A 390 -21.08 1.27 19.26
CA ALA A 390 -21.41 2.35 20.19
C ALA A 390 -22.82 2.93 20.02
N LYS A 391 -23.30 3.04 18.76
CA LYS A 391 -24.59 3.68 18.42
C LYS A 391 -25.64 2.72 17.86
N GLY A 392 -25.23 1.49 17.56
CA GLY A 392 -26.11 0.45 17.04
C GLY A 392 -26.13 0.37 15.51
N ALA A 393 -26.40 -0.84 15.02
CA ALA A 393 -26.39 -1.15 13.58
C ALA A 393 -27.45 -0.38 12.78
N GLY A 394 -28.63 -0.15 13.36
CA GLY A 394 -29.71 0.58 12.70
C GLY A 394 -29.30 2.00 12.31
N TRP A 395 -28.72 2.72 13.26
CA TRP A 395 -28.19 4.07 13.01
C TRP A 395 -27.15 4.12 11.88
N PHE A 396 -26.20 3.18 11.90
CA PHE A 396 -25.16 3.12 10.88
C PHE A 396 -25.74 2.78 9.49
N ALA A 397 -26.72 1.88 9.44
CA ALA A 397 -27.36 1.43 8.21
C ALA A 397 -28.24 2.49 7.52
N GLU A 398 -28.69 3.51 8.27
CA GLU A 398 -29.45 4.65 7.73
C GLU A 398 -28.58 5.63 6.95
N LEU A 399 -27.26 5.64 7.21
CA LEU A 399 -26.30 6.51 6.54
C LEU A 399 -25.80 5.86 5.23
N GLY A 400 -25.55 6.69 4.22
CA GLY A 400 -25.01 6.26 2.93
C GLY A 400 -26.10 5.89 1.92
N SER A 401 -25.81 4.92 1.03
CA SER A 401 -26.71 4.47 -0.03
C SER A 401 -27.29 3.07 0.26
N LYS A 402 -28.28 2.65 -0.53
CA LYS A 402 -28.96 1.36 -0.36
C LYS A 402 -28.00 0.17 -0.36
N GLY A 403 -26.98 0.16 -1.23
CA GLY A 403 -25.99 -0.91 -1.35
C GLY A 403 -24.71 -0.66 -0.57
N SER A 404 -24.52 0.55 -0.01
CA SER A 404 -23.28 0.99 0.63
C SER A 404 -23.59 1.82 1.87
N ALA A 405 -23.72 1.17 3.03
CA ALA A 405 -24.02 1.84 4.28
C ALA A 405 -22.81 2.58 4.88
N GLY A 406 -23.09 3.67 5.61
CA GLY A 406 -22.12 4.45 6.33
C GLY A 406 -21.40 5.50 5.47
N THR A 407 -20.21 5.90 5.92
CA THR A 407 -19.35 6.86 5.24
C THR A 407 -18.14 6.20 4.61
N LYS A 408 -17.44 6.96 3.76
CA LYS A 408 -16.16 6.58 3.16
C LYS A 408 -15.16 7.71 3.32
N LEU A 409 -13.94 7.37 3.72
CA LEU A 409 -12.82 8.31 3.67
C LEU A 409 -12.26 8.34 2.24
N LEU A 410 -12.15 9.54 1.70
CA LEU A 410 -11.57 9.81 0.40
C LEU A 410 -10.28 10.60 0.56
N SER A 411 -9.19 10.07 0.03
CA SER A 411 -7.91 10.76 -0.18
C SER A 411 -7.99 11.45 -1.52
N ILE A 412 -8.06 12.79 -1.51
CA ILE A 412 -8.23 13.59 -2.72
C ILE A 412 -6.95 14.36 -3.02
N SER A 413 -6.43 14.21 -4.24
CA SER A 413 -5.20 14.84 -4.71
C SER A 413 -5.27 15.16 -6.21
N GLY A 414 -4.21 15.72 -6.76
CA GLY A 414 -4.13 16.15 -8.16
C GLY A 414 -4.53 17.61 -8.34
N ASP A 415 -5.12 17.93 -9.49
CA ASP A 415 -5.47 19.30 -9.87
C ASP A 415 -6.75 19.78 -9.15
N CYS A 416 -6.62 20.09 -7.86
CA CYS A 416 -7.71 20.64 -7.03
C CYS A 416 -7.17 21.69 -6.05
N GLN A 417 -8.06 22.58 -5.59
CA GLN A 417 -7.68 23.65 -4.68
C GLN A 417 -7.44 23.18 -3.24
N ARG A 418 -8.10 22.09 -2.85
CA ARG A 418 -8.10 21.61 -1.46
C ARG A 418 -7.80 20.11 -1.39
N PRO A 419 -6.56 19.66 -1.65
CA PRO A 419 -6.18 18.27 -1.45
C PRO A 419 -6.25 17.90 0.03
N GLY A 420 -6.52 16.61 0.32
CA GLY A 420 -6.62 16.13 1.70
C GLY A 420 -7.62 14.99 1.87
N VAL A 421 -7.93 14.68 3.13
CA VAL A 421 -8.86 13.61 3.51
C VAL A 421 -10.24 14.15 3.81
N TYR A 422 -11.24 13.52 3.23
CA TYR A 422 -12.65 13.89 3.35
C TYR A 422 -13.47 12.68 3.79
N GLU A 423 -14.32 12.83 4.79
CA GLU A 423 -15.34 11.85 5.14
C GLU A 423 -16.68 12.25 4.48
N PHE A 424 -17.19 11.39 3.58
CA PHE A 424 -18.49 11.57 2.94
C PHE A 424 -19.40 10.37 3.18
N PRO A 425 -20.72 10.57 3.31
CA PRO A 425 -21.67 9.47 3.16
C PRO A 425 -21.52 8.84 1.77
N PHE A 426 -21.65 7.52 1.67
CA PHE A 426 -21.74 6.87 0.37
C PHE A 426 -22.95 7.41 -0.42
N GLY A 427 -22.78 7.56 -1.74
CA GLY A 427 -23.81 8.09 -2.63
C GLY A 427 -23.60 9.54 -3.03
N ILE A 428 -22.53 10.20 -2.57
CA ILE A 428 -22.14 11.51 -3.11
C ILE A 428 -21.80 11.37 -4.59
N THR A 429 -22.25 12.33 -5.42
CA THR A 429 -21.89 12.37 -6.83
C THR A 429 -20.46 12.89 -7.02
N VAL A 430 -19.84 12.51 -8.14
CA VAL A 430 -18.51 13.05 -8.49
C VAL A 430 -18.59 14.57 -8.66
N ARG A 431 -19.66 15.10 -9.23
CA ARG A 431 -19.87 16.55 -9.40
C ARG A 431 -19.92 17.31 -8.06
N GLU A 432 -20.64 16.78 -7.06
CA GLU A 432 -20.66 17.36 -5.72
C GLU A 432 -19.28 17.33 -5.07
N LEU A 433 -18.54 16.23 -5.24
CA LEU A 433 -17.18 16.11 -4.76
C LEU A 433 -16.25 17.16 -5.41
N LEU A 434 -16.29 17.31 -6.74
CA LEU A 434 -15.46 18.27 -7.46
C LEU A 434 -15.74 19.71 -7.01
N LYS A 435 -17.01 20.07 -6.79
CA LYS A 435 -17.39 21.37 -6.24
C LYS A 435 -16.82 21.58 -4.83
N GLU A 436 -16.90 20.56 -3.97
CA GLU A 436 -16.38 20.62 -2.60
C GLU A 436 -14.88 20.86 -2.57
N VAL A 437 -14.11 20.28 -3.49
CA VAL A 437 -12.64 20.36 -3.52
C VAL A 437 -12.10 21.49 -4.40
N GLY A 438 -13.00 22.22 -5.12
CA GLY A 438 -12.63 23.32 -6.02
C GLY A 438 -11.90 22.83 -7.28
N ALA A 439 -12.52 21.87 -8.01
CA ALA A 439 -11.98 21.27 -9.23
C ALA A 439 -13.07 21.05 -10.29
N GLU A 440 -13.98 22.03 -10.46
CA GLU A 440 -15.16 21.92 -11.34
C GLU A 440 -14.80 21.84 -12.83
N ASP A 441 -13.59 22.26 -13.21
CA ASP A 441 -13.01 22.22 -14.56
C ASP A 441 -12.24 20.92 -14.86
N ALA A 442 -12.28 19.92 -13.98
CA ALA A 442 -11.58 18.65 -14.17
C ALA A 442 -11.94 17.99 -15.51
N LYS A 443 -10.93 17.49 -16.23
CA LYS A 443 -11.06 16.70 -17.47
C LYS A 443 -11.40 15.24 -17.16
N ALA A 444 -10.77 14.70 -16.14
CA ALA A 444 -10.84 13.29 -15.78
C ALA A 444 -10.59 13.06 -14.29
N LEU A 445 -11.06 11.93 -13.76
CA LEU A 445 -10.73 11.46 -12.43
C LEU A 445 -10.31 9.99 -12.47
N GLN A 446 -9.28 9.65 -11.70
CA GLN A 446 -8.97 8.28 -11.35
C GLN A 446 -9.64 7.94 -10.02
N ILE A 447 -10.67 7.11 -10.05
CA ILE A 447 -11.44 6.67 -8.89
C ILE A 447 -10.92 5.33 -8.43
N GLY A 448 -10.38 5.25 -7.21
CA GLY A 448 -9.83 4.02 -6.63
C GLY A 448 -8.36 3.77 -6.99
N GLY A 449 -7.61 4.83 -7.37
CA GLY A 449 -6.23 4.72 -7.82
C GLY A 449 -6.07 3.96 -9.14
N PRO A 450 -4.85 3.60 -9.55
CA PRO A 450 -4.58 2.82 -10.76
C PRO A 450 -5.41 1.55 -10.88
N SER A 451 -5.67 0.86 -9.77
CA SER A 451 -6.52 -0.35 -9.73
C SER A 451 -7.99 -0.10 -10.05
N GLY A 452 -8.44 1.15 -9.97
CA GLY A 452 -9.85 1.55 -10.14
C GLY A 452 -10.22 1.91 -11.56
N GLN A 453 -10.90 3.06 -11.74
CA GLN A 453 -11.45 3.49 -13.02
C GLN A 453 -11.04 4.92 -13.36
N LEU A 454 -10.58 5.13 -14.58
CA LEU A 454 -10.39 6.45 -15.15
C LEU A 454 -11.69 6.88 -15.84
N ILE A 455 -12.35 7.91 -15.29
CA ILE A 455 -13.64 8.42 -15.78
C ILE A 455 -13.50 9.78 -16.44
N SER A 456 -14.36 10.09 -17.38
CA SER A 456 -14.48 11.39 -18.03
C SER A 456 -15.62 12.23 -17.45
N SER A 457 -15.73 13.49 -17.88
CA SER A 457 -16.81 14.40 -17.48
C SER A 457 -18.23 13.87 -17.77
N ALA A 458 -18.39 12.92 -18.69
CA ALA A 458 -19.64 12.24 -18.98
C ALA A 458 -20.16 11.41 -17.79
N ASP A 459 -19.26 10.98 -16.90
CA ASP A 459 -19.57 10.14 -15.75
C ASP A 459 -19.67 10.93 -14.43
N PHE A 460 -19.61 12.26 -14.43
CA PHE A 460 -19.58 13.06 -13.19
C PHE A 460 -20.90 13.08 -12.40
N GLU A 461 -21.98 12.62 -12.99
CA GLU A 461 -23.26 12.39 -12.28
C GLU A 461 -23.30 11.03 -11.55
N LYS A 462 -22.33 10.17 -11.77
CA LYS A 462 -22.20 8.90 -11.04
C LYS A 462 -21.85 9.11 -9.58
N THR A 463 -22.19 8.12 -8.77
CA THR A 463 -22.06 8.18 -7.32
C THR A 463 -20.90 7.34 -6.82
N ILE A 464 -20.23 7.83 -5.78
CA ILE A 464 -19.19 7.07 -5.06
C ILE A 464 -19.89 6.08 -4.14
N CYS A 465 -19.98 4.83 -4.59
CA CYS A 465 -20.53 3.70 -3.84
C CYS A 465 -20.13 2.36 -4.48
N TYR A 466 -20.35 1.24 -3.79
CA TYR A 466 -19.95 -0.07 -4.31
C TYR A 466 -20.78 -0.56 -5.52
N ASP A 467 -21.96 0.01 -5.73
CA ASP A 467 -22.84 -0.38 -6.81
C ASP A 467 -22.64 0.48 -8.09
N ASP A 468 -21.82 1.53 -8.03
CA ASP A 468 -21.51 2.43 -9.16
C ASP A 468 -20.00 2.66 -9.26
N LEU A 469 -19.45 3.68 -8.61
CA LEU A 469 -17.99 3.93 -8.59
C LEU A 469 -17.39 3.45 -7.26
N ALA A 470 -16.97 2.20 -7.25
CA ALA A 470 -16.30 1.61 -6.08
C ALA A 470 -14.87 2.16 -5.92
N THR A 471 -14.48 2.45 -4.67
CA THR A 471 -13.13 2.94 -4.36
C THR A 471 -12.60 2.42 -3.04
N GLY A 472 -11.28 2.18 -2.99
CA GLY A 472 -10.52 2.01 -1.75
C GLY A 472 -10.31 3.31 -0.98
N GLY A 473 -10.51 4.46 -1.65
CA GLY A 473 -10.39 5.79 -1.06
C GLY A 473 -9.58 6.78 -1.91
N ALA A 474 -8.76 6.36 -2.85
CA ALA A 474 -8.01 7.25 -3.73
C ALA A 474 -8.93 7.93 -4.75
N ILE A 475 -8.82 9.25 -4.86
CA ILE A 475 -9.40 10.08 -5.90
C ILE A 475 -8.31 11.02 -6.41
N VAL A 476 -7.85 10.79 -7.64
CA VAL A 476 -6.87 11.67 -8.30
C VAL A 476 -7.58 12.45 -9.39
N ILE A 477 -7.45 13.78 -9.33
CA ILE A 477 -8.13 14.72 -10.23
C ILE A 477 -7.15 15.22 -11.29
N PHE A 478 -7.56 15.18 -12.55
CA PHE A 478 -6.79 15.62 -13.70
C PHE A 478 -7.46 16.82 -14.35
N GLY A 479 -6.74 17.95 -14.41
CA GLY A 479 -7.17 19.18 -15.03
C GLY A 479 -7.23 19.10 -16.56
N PRO A 480 -7.72 20.18 -17.22
CA PRO A 480 -7.96 20.19 -18.67
C PRO A 480 -6.73 19.97 -19.53
N ASP A 481 -5.56 20.38 -19.04
CA ASP A 481 -4.29 20.34 -19.79
C ASP A 481 -3.55 19.00 -19.63
N ARG A 482 -4.05 18.07 -18.81
CA ARG A 482 -3.38 16.79 -18.58
C ARG A 482 -3.52 15.85 -19.77
N ASN A 483 -2.42 15.19 -20.11
CA ASN A 483 -2.37 14.16 -21.15
C ASN A 483 -2.80 12.80 -20.56
N ILE A 484 -3.91 12.27 -21.04
CA ILE A 484 -4.48 11.01 -20.56
C ILE A 484 -3.55 9.82 -20.82
N LEU A 485 -2.88 9.79 -21.99
CA LEU A 485 -2.03 8.65 -22.36
C LEU A 485 -0.76 8.61 -21.49
N GLU A 486 -0.18 9.75 -21.15
CA GLU A 486 0.97 9.83 -20.23
C GLU A 486 0.58 9.34 -18.81
N ILE A 487 -0.62 9.67 -18.34
CA ILE A 487 -1.14 9.17 -17.07
C ILE A 487 -1.27 7.64 -17.10
N VAL A 488 -1.85 7.11 -18.20
CA VAL A 488 -2.02 5.67 -18.37
C VAL A 488 -0.68 4.96 -18.48
N ASP A 489 0.29 5.54 -19.20
CA ASP A 489 1.66 5.00 -19.34
C ASP A 489 2.34 4.87 -17.97
N TYR A 490 2.25 5.92 -17.15
CA TYR A 490 2.76 5.90 -15.79
C TYR A 490 2.11 4.78 -14.94
N TYR A 491 0.79 4.65 -14.99
CA TYR A 491 0.09 3.60 -14.24
C TYR A 491 0.45 2.19 -14.71
N MET A 492 0.71 2.02 -16.01
CA MET A 492 1.19 0.73 -16.53
C MET A 492 2.60 0.41 -16.04
N GLU A 493 3.49 1.41 -15.96
CA GLU A 493 4.82 1.27 -15.38
C GLU A 493 4.73 0.82 -13.91
N PHE A 494 3.93 1.52 -13.12
CA PHE A 494 3.67 1.15 -11.73
C PHE A 494 3.25 -0.33 -11.58
N PHE A 495 2.32 -0.82 -12.41
CA PHE A 495 1.90 -2.23 -12.33
C PHE A 495 2.97 -3.24 -12.81
N ILE A 496 3.86 -2.83 -13.71
CA ILE A 496 4.98 -3.67 -14.15
C ILE A 496 5.95 -3.83 -12.97
N ASP A 497 6.33 -2.73 -12.32
CA ASP A 497 7.30 -2.70 -11.23
C ASP A 497 6.78 -3.40 -9.98
N GLU A 498 5.50 -3.22 -9.65
CA GLU A 498 4.88 -3.80 -8.46
C GLU A 498 4.34 -5.23 -8.65
N SER A 499 4.45 -5.78 -9.86
CA SER A 499 4.08 -7.18 -10.10
C SER A 499 5.02 -8.13 -9.34
N CYS A 500 4.46 -9.05 -8.54
CA CYS A 500 5.27 -10.09 -7.89
C CYS A 500 5.94 -11.05 -8.89
N GLY A 501 5.60 -10.97 -10.18
CA GLY A 501 6.17 -11.79 -11.25
C GLY A 501 5.69 -13.26 -11.28
N TYR A 502 4.82 -13.69 -10.36
CA TYR A 502 4.44 -15.10 -10.24
C TYR A 502 3.65 -15.63 -11.46
N CYS A 503 2.57 -14.95 -11.86
CA CYS A 503 1.71 -15.45 -12.94
C CYS A 503 1.98 -14.76 -14.28
N THR A 504 2.04 -15.56 -15.37
CA THR A 504 2.35 -15.09 -16.73
C THR A 504 1.42 -13.97 -17.21
N PRO A 505 0.08 -14.01 -17.02
CA PRO A 505 -0.79 -12.95 -17.53
C PRO A 505 -0.40 -11.56 -16.99
N CYS A 506 -0.10 -11.43 -15.70
CA CYS A 506 0.32 -10.16 -15.09
C CYS A 506 1.75 -9.80 -15.54
N ARG A 507 2.73 -10.69 -15.33
CA ARG A 507 4.16 -10.42 -15.60
C ARG A 507 4.43 -10.06 -17.06
N VAL A 508 3.82 -10.76 -18.01
CA VAL A 508 4.03 -10.53 -19.44
C VAL A 508 2.98 -9.59 -20.02
N GLY A 509 1.71 -9.77 -19.65
CA GLY A 509 0.62 -9.00 -20.24
C GLY A 509 0.70 -7.49 -19.97
N ASN A 510 1.12 -7.07 -18.76
CA ASN A 510 1.30 -5.64 -18.48
C ASN A 510 2.40 -5.01 -19.33
N VAL A 511 3.53 -5.71 -19.53
CA VAL A 511 4.61 -5.24 -20.41
C VAL A 511 4.12 -5.11 -21.86
N LEU A 512 3.37 -6.08 -22.36
CA LEU A 512 2.81 -6.03 -23.71
C LEU A 512 1.78 -4.89 -23.84
N LEU A 513 0.91 -4.69 -22.86
CA LEU A 513 -0.03 -3.57 -22.87
C LEU A 513 0.68 -2.22 -22.92
N LYS A 514 1.75 -2.04 -22.13
CA LYS A 514 2.58 -0.82 -22.17
C LYS A 514 3.27 -0.64 -23.53
N GLN A 515 3.78 -1.71 -24.15
CA GLN A 515 4.37 -1.64 -25.48
C GLN A 515 3.37 -1.18 -26.55
N TYR A 516 2.12 -1.70 -26.50
CA TYR A 516 1.05 -1.22 -27.39
C TYR A 516 0.74 0.27 -27.14
N LEU A 517 0.64 0.70 -25.87
CA LEU A 517 0.40 2.09 -25.54
C LEU A 517 1.52 3.00 -26.07
N ASN A 518 2.78 2.64 -25.86
CA ASN A 518 3.93 3.39 -26.35
C ASN A 518 3.89 3.52 -27.88
N ARG A 519 3.50 2.44 -28.57
CA ARG A 519 3.34 2.46 -30.01
C ARG A 519 2.24 3.43 -30.47
N VAL A 520 1.14 3.54 -29.74
CA VAL A 520 0.11 4.57 -29.99
C VAL A 520 0.69 5.95 -29.78
N MET A 521 1.37 6.21 -28.67
CA MET A 521 1.96 7.51 -28.34
C MET A 521 3.02 7.95 -29.35
N GLU A 522 3.77 7.02 -29.92
CA GLU A 522 4.74 7.24 -30.99
C GLU A 522 4.10 7.41 -32.38
N GLY A 523 2.78 7.28 -32.49
CA GLY A 523 2.06 7.36 -33.77
C GLY A 523 2.40 6.22 -34.75
N LYS A 524 2.67 5.02 -34.25
CA LYS A 524 3.01 3.81 -35.01
C LYS A 524 1.89 2.75 -34.99
N ALA A 525 0.80 3.00 -34.24
CA ALA A 525 -0.31 2.07 -34.09
C ALA A 525 -1.39 2.24 -35.16
N GLU A 526 -2.12 1.16 -35.40
CA GLU A 526 -3.29 1.06 -36.27
C GLU A 526 -4.56 0.85 -35.44
N ALA A 527 -5.74 0.96 -36.02
CA ALA A 527 -7.02 0.74 -35.32
C ALA A 527 -7.13 -0.69 -34.74
N SER A 528 -6.59 -1.70 -35.41
CA SER A 528 -6.56 -3.08 -34.93
C SER A 528 -5.71 -3.25 -33.65
N ASP A 529 -4.69 -2.41 -33.44
CA ASP A 529 -3.87 -2.45 -32.23
C ASP A 529 -4.70 -2.09 -30.98
N LEU A 530 -5.67 -1.18 -31.10
CA LEU A 530 -6.59 -0.84 -30.00
C LEU A 530 -7.50 -2.02 -29.64
N GLU A 531 -7.98 -2.78 -30.61
CA GLU A 531 -8.78 -3.99 -30.40
C GLU A 531 -7.95 -5.09 -29.73
N GLU A 532 -6.67 -5.22 -30.11
CA GLU A 532 -5.73 -6.15 -29.48
C GLU A 532 -5.43 -5.74 -28.04
N MET A 533 -5.27 -4.44 -27.75
CA MET A 533 -5.12 -3.93 -26.38
C MET A 533 -6.33 -4.27 -25.49
N GLU A 534 -7.55 -4.08 -26.01
CA GLU A 534 -8.78 -4.45 -25.28
C GLU A 534 -8.84 -5.97 -25.02
N THR A 535 -8.51 -6.78 -26.00
CA THR A 535 -8.51 -8.24 -25.89
C THR A 535 -7.46 -8.73 -24.90
N LEU A 536 -6.24 -8.21 -25.00
CA LEU A 536 -5.15 -8.56 -24.10
C LEU A 536 -5.45 -8.08 -22.67
N GLY A 537 -5.95 -6.85 -22.50
CA GLY A 537 -6.32 -6.32 -21.20
C GLY A 537 -7.39 -7.18 -20.52
N ASN A 538 -8.43 -7.59 -21.24
CA ASN A 538 -9.45 -8.50 -20.73
C ASN A 538 -8.89 -9.90 -20.41
N THR A 539 -7.93 -10.39 -21.19
CA THR A 539 -7.23 -11.64 -20.92
C THR A 539 -6.43 -11.56 -19.62
N VAL A 540 -5.62 -10.52 -19.43
CA VAL A 540 -4.87 -10.27 -18.19
C VAL A 540 -5.83 -10.21 -17.00
N LYS A 541 -6.91 -9.44 -17.10
CA LYS A 541 -7.93 -9.27 -16.07
C LYS A 541 -8.56 -10.59 -15.62
N THR A 542 -8.92 -11.46 -16.56
CA THR A 542 -9.67 -12.69 -16.27
C THR A 542 -8.79 -13.87 -15.88
N THR A 543 -7.52 -13.88 -16.27
CA THR A 543 -6.62 -15.03 -16.07
C THR A 543 -5.54 -14.80 -15.01
N SER A 544 -5.42 -13.58 -14.47
CA SER A 544 -4.47 -13.28 -13.40
C SER A 544 -4.89 -13.88 -12.06
N ARG A 545 -3.89 -14.30 -11.28
CA ARG A 545 -4.06 -15.04 -10.03
C ARG A 545 -4.67 -14.22 -8.89
N CYS A 546 -4.31 -12.95 -8.77
CA CYS A 546 -4.69 -12.08 -7.65
C CYS A 546 -5.27 -10.75 -8.11
N GLY A 547 -5.74 -9.95 -7.14
CA GLY A 547 -6.36 -8.63 -7.39
C GLY A 547 -5.48 -7.67 -8.17
N LEU A 548 -4.15 -7.65 -7.92
CA LEU A 548 -3.24 -6.78 -8.67
C LEU A 548 -3.35 -7.04 -10.18
N GLY A 549 -3.09 -8.27 -10.63
CA GLY A 549 -3.16 -8.59 -12.05
C GLY A 549 -4.58 -8.51 -12.65
N GLN A 550 -5.63 -8.70 -11.81
CA GLN A 550 -7.02 -8.56 -12.24
C GLN A 550 -7.43 -7.08 -12.44
N THR A 551 -6.71 -6.14 -11.85
CA THR A 551 -6.98 -4.71 -11.97
C THR A 551 -5.92 -3.95 -12.76
N SER A 552 -4.73 -4.49 -12.93
CA SER A 552 -3.62 -3.83 -13.65
C SER A 552 -3.94 -3.37 -15.08
N PRO A 553 -4.83 -4.01 -15.88
CA PRO A 553 -5.21 -3.49 -17.19
C PRO A 553 -6.28 -2.39 -17.13
N ASN A 554 -6.83 -2.06 -15.96
CA ASN A 554 -7.90 -1.06 -15.84
C ASN A 554 -7.52 0.33 -16.39
N PRO A 555 -6.29 0.87 -16.20
CA PRO A 555 -5.89 2.14 -16.82
C PRO A 555 -6.07 2.14 -18.34
N ILE A 556 -5.65 1.08 -19.02
CA ILE A 556 -5.83 0.89 -20.48
C ILE A 556 -7.32 0.75 -20.81
N LEU A 557 -8.01 -0.20 -20.18
CA LEU A 557 -9.39 -0.54 -20.54
C LEU A 557 -10.36 0.62 -20.30
N THR A 558 -10.19 1.34 -19.20
CA THR A 558 -11.08 2.47 -18.86
C THR A 558 -10.75 3.74 -19.65
N SER A 559 -9.47 3.98 -19.98
CA SER A 559 -9.10 5.10 -20.87
C SER A 559 -9.53 4.85 -22.31
N LEU A 560 -9.37 3.64 -22.86
CA LEU A 560 -9.90 3.29 -24.17
C LEU A 560 -11.43 3.47 -24.23
N LYS A 561 -12.13 3.12 -23.15
CA LYS A 561 -13.58 3.31 -23.07
C LYS A 561 -13.99 4.78 -23.05
N ASN A 562 -13.32 5.59 -22.23
CA ASN A 562 -13.78 6.95 -21.88
C ASN A 562 -13.06 8.06 -22.65
N PHE A 563 -11.91 7.75 -23.27
CA PHE A 563 -11.05 8.69 -24.00
C PHE A 563 -10.55 8.13 -25.34
N ARG A 564 -11.33 7.25 -25.98
CA ARG A 564 -10.93 6.59 -27.23
C ARG A 564 -10.43 7.56 -28.30
N SER A 565 -11.04 8.73 -28.39
CA SER A 565 -10.63 9.77 -29.34
C SER A 565 -9.18 10.25 -29.15
N GLU A 566 -8.64 10.20 -27.91
CA GLU A 566 -7.24 10.58 -27.66
C GLU A 566 -6.27 9.56 -28.30
N TYR A 567 -6.65 8.28 -28.33
CA TYR A 567 -5.91 7.22 -28.98
C TYR A 567 -6.03 7.34 -30.51
N GLU A 568 -7.25 7.50 -31.02
CA GLU A 568 -7.54 7.53 -32.46
C GLU A 568 -6.86 8.68 -33.20
N LYS A 569 -6.69 9.85 -32.53
CA LYS A 569 -5.93 11.00 -33.08
C LYS A 569 -4.48 10.68 -33.42
N LEU A 570 -3.89 9.70 -32.77
CA LEU A 570 -2.48 9.31 -32.91
C LEU A 570 -2.28 8.13 -33.86
N LEU A 571 -3.38 7.49 -34.32
CA LEU A 571 -3.28 6.37 -35.25
C LEU A 571 -2.80 6.82 -36.61
N LYS A 572 -2.00 5.98 -37.26
CA LYS A 572 -1.59 6.16 -38.65
C LYS A 572 -2.00 4.93 -39.46
N GLU A 573 -2.32 5.14 -40.74
CA GLU A 573 -2.40 4.07 -41.71
C GLU A 573 -1.00 3.46 -41.89
N ASN A 574 -0.76 2.34 -41.25
CA ASN A 574 0.50 1.62 -41.37
C ASN A 574 0.24 0.29 -42.06
N LYS A 575 0.99 0.01 -43.16
CA LYS A 575 0.86 -1.20 -43.92
C LYS A 575 1.57 -2.43 -43.31
N LYS A 576 2.30 -2.23 -42.21
CA LYS A 576 3.01 -3.31 -41.50
C LYS A 576 2.31 -3.63 -40.21
N ARG A 577 1.71 -4.81 -40.12
CA ARG A 577 1.12 -5.31 -38.87
C ARG A 577 2.18 -5.36 -37.78
N PHE A 578 1.87 -4.80 -36.62
CA PHE A 578 2.73 -4.89 -35.46
C PHE A 578 2.86 -6.35 -35.03
N ARG A 579 4.07 -6.79 -34.88
CA ARG A 579 4.39 -8.00 -34.12
C ARG A 579 5.12 -7.55 -32.87
N LEU A 580 4.67 -8.04 -31.72
CA LEU A 580 5.41 -7.87 -30.48
C LEU A 580 6.77 -8.53 -30.70
N ASP A 581 7.82 -7.73 -30.83
CA ASP A 581 9.19 -8.23 -30.97
C ASP A 581 9.67 -8.64 -29.58
N PHE A 582 9.57 -9.94 -29.32
CA PHE A 582 10.28 -10.54 -28.20
C PHE A 582 11.72 -10.81 -28.64
N ASP A 583 12.65 -10.00 -28.16
CA ASP A 583 14.08 -10.24 -28.39
C ASP A 583 14.57 -11.29 -27.40
N ILE A 584 14.68 -12.53 -27.87
CA ILE A 584 15.17 -13.64 -27.06
C ILE A 584 16.62 -13.43 -26.61
N HIS A 585 17.44 -12.76 -27.40
CA HIS A 585 18.85 -12.54 -27.08
C HIS A 585 19.00 -11.49 -25.96
N GLU A 586 18.20 -10.42 -25.99
CA GLU A 586 18.17 -9.46 -24.90
C GLU A 586 17.61 -10.10 -23.61
N ALA A 587 16.55 -10.90 -23.71
CA ALA A 587 15.98 -11.63 -22.57
C ALA A 587 16.93 -12.66 -21.95
N LEU A 588 17.87 -13.20 -22.71
CA LEU A 588 18.84 -14.17 -22.22
C LEU A 588 20.17 -13.55 -21.75
N LYS A 589 20.40 -12.28 -22.05
CA LYS A 589 21.69 -11.60 -21.82
C LYS A 589 22.18 -11.69 -20.38
N GLU A 590 21.34 -11.44 -19.42
CA GLU A 590 21.66 -11.52 -18.01
C GLU A 590 21.92 -12.98 -17.57
N SER A 591 21.06 -13.90 -18.00
CA SER A 591 21.21 -15.34 -17.71
C SER A 591 22.49 -15.93 -18.31
N GLU A 592 22.87 -15.51 -19.52
CA GLU A 592 24.11 -15.91 -20.19
C GLU A 592 25.34 -15.33 -19.50
N ALA A 593 25.25 -14.09 -19.01
CA ALA A 593 26.34 -13.46 -18.23
C ALA A 593 26.57 -14.20 -16.90
N ILE A 594 25.50 -14.53 -16.18
CA ILE A 594 25.55 -15.29 -14.92
C ILE A 594 26.10 -16.71 -15.17
N ALA A 595 25.62 -17.39 -16.22
CA ALA A 595 26.02 -18.75 -16.57
C ALA A 595 27.45 -18.84 -17.18
N GLY A 596 28.02 -17.71 -17.59
CA GLY A 596 29.31 -17.64 -18.28
C GLY A 596 29.33 -18.36 -19.65
N ARG A 597 28.16 -18.61 -20.26
CA ARG A 597 28.01 -19.27 -21.55
C ARG A 597 26.78 -18.80 -22.30
N LYS A 598 26.87 -18.81 -23.63
CA LYS A 598 25.70 -18.56 -24.49
C LYS A 598 24.74 -19.74 -24.52
N SER A 599 23.46 -19.44 -24.74
CA SER A 599 22.43 -20.46 -24.98
C SER A 599 22.78 -21.28 -26.23
N THR A 600 22.68 -22.61 -26.12
CA THR A 600 22.91 -23.52 -27.28
C THR A 600 21.61 -23.79 -28.05
N ILE A 601 20.48 -23.31 -27.57
CA ILE A 601 19.15 -23.56 -28.19
C ILE A 601 18.82 -22.42 -29.18
N PHE A 602 19.31 -21.21 -28.94
CA PHE A 602 19.00 -20.01 -29.73
C PHE A 602 20.25 -19.46 -30.43
N THR A 603 21.14 -20.32 -30.87
CA THR A 603 22.22 -19.97 -31.82
C THR A 603 21.64 -20.07 -33.21
N GLU A 604 21.79 -18.95 -34.02
CA GLU A 604 21.47 -18.97 -35.45
C GLU A 604 22.17 -20.11 -36.19
#